data_7cbeefc369abca355fc4e03a9f25d7d7
#
_entry.id   7cbeefc369abca355fc4e03a9f25d7d7
#
_cell.length_a   1.000
_cell.length_b   1.000
_cell.length_c   1.000
_cell.angle_alpha   90.00
_cell.angle_beta   90.00
_cell.angle_gamma   90.00
#
_symmetry.space_group_name_H-M   'P 1'
#
loop_
_entity.id
_entity.type
_entity.pdbx_description
1 polymer ?
#
loop_
_entity_poly.entity_id
_entity_poly.type
_entity_poly.pdbx_seq_one_letter_code
_entity_poly.pdbx_strand_id
1 'polypeptide(L)'
;MISTNKQDLINEIQNRVSDKIIEKTNADLLIKLINQADNLNEAISIAELGTTYKNTGFQFDKRLEKITNAIKYLKRNEKLSFITDKSKTTHKLIVGDNYDALQNLLIEYRSSIDFIYIDPPYGKDSMGRFAETNYDNELTRDNLLSMLYPRLLLAKRLLSDSGVIFCSIDDKNQAFLKGLFDEIFGEKNFLLNVPRQTKKGGKTTGTIANNHDYILAYSKESGVAFSREENKNLSKYKLEDEFVDTRGKYALTQPLDYNSLSYGKSMDYEIKFNGKVFVPGGSKELQRQRLAGNHNIKDWAWRWSKGAVEWGKNQKALVEKNGRIYSKSYMKVRKRNGKNEWEPKDTTKAYTTLSFIDNKYSNDNGKKELNKILKNGSQLFGNPKPTTLISSLIKMACDNENAIILDFFAGSGTTGQAVMELNREDGGNRQFILATSNETSKTTPNGIVNDVTSRRLKRVMTGSDYDGDTNFEWLKKNKPFGDNLDVYDIGTVASFETTEGKTPFDVIDETLYDQNKLNTEDKIKWVCENFEATQVEVENDHKYIRRTKEGK
;
A
#
# COMPACT_ATOMS: atom_id res chain seq x y z
N MET A 1 -1.52 19.28 39.64
CA MET A 1 -2.20 19.69 40.89
C MET A 1 -3.06 18.52 41.33
N ILE A 2 -3.02 18.14 42.60
CA ILE A 2 -3.94 17.12 43.13
C ILE A 2 -5.32 17.79 43.21
N SER A 3 -6.28 17.27 42.48
CA SER A 3 -7.64 17.78 42.50
C SER A 3 -8.25 17.52 43.86
N THR A 4 -8.80 18.56 44.49
CA THR A 4 -9.34 18.51 45.85
C THR A 4 -10.84 18.28 45.91
N ASN A 5 -11.55 18.47 44.78
CA ASN A 5 -13.00 18.27 44.68
C ASN A 5 -13.46 18.07 43.23
N LYS A 6 -14.74 17.69 43.05
CA LYS A 6 -15.34 17.49 41.71
C LYS A 6 -15.32 18.76 40.85
N GLN A 7 -15.43 19.94 41.45
CA GLN A 7 -15.44 21.20 40.71
C GLN A 7 -14.08 21.49 40.05
N ASP A 8 -12.97 21.11 40.70
CA ASP A 8 -11.63 21.26 40.12
C ASP A 8 -11.46 20.38 38.90
N LEU A 9 -12.02 19.15 38.90
CA LEU A 9 -12.02 18.25 37.77
C LEU A 9 -12.86 18.81 36.59
N ILE A 10 -14.03 19.38 36.90
CA ILE A 10 -14.90 20.03 35.91
C ILE A 10 -14.17 21.22 35.28
N ASN A 11 -13.53 22.06 36.06
CA ASN A 11 -12.76 23.21 35.58
C ASN A 11 -11.60 22.75 34.69
N GLU A 12 -10.95 21.65 35.04
CA GLU A 12 -9.90 21.05 34.20
C GLU A 12 -10.46 20.55 32.87
N ILE A 13 -11.59 19.86 32.86
CA ILE A 13 -12.25 19.43 31.62
C ILE A 13 -12.64 20.64 30.74
N GLN A 14 -13.16 21.71 31.34
CA GLN A 14 -13.49 22.95 30.61
C GLN A 14 -12.24 23.62 30.03
N ASN A 15 -11.13 23.63 30.75
CA ASN A 15 -9.84 24.14 30.26
C ASN A 15 -9.33 23.29 29.08
N ARG A 16 -9.56 21.97 29.09
CA ARG A 16 -9.22 21.09 27.97
C ARG A 16 -10.03 21.42 26.70
N VAL A 17 -11.28 21.87 26.83
CA VAL A 17 -12.07 22.39 25.70
C VAL A 17 -11.45 23.69 25.18
N SER A 18 -11.09 24.63 26.08
CA SER A 18 -10.45 25.90 25.70
C SER A 18 -9.10 25.68 25.03
N ASP A 19 -8.34 24.68 25.50
CA ASP A 19 -7.05 24.28 24.92
C ASP A 19 -7.21 23.39 23.68
N LYS A 20 -8.45 23.17 23.20
CA LYS A 20 -8.78 22.31 22.04
C LYS A 20 -8.26 20.87 22.18
N ILE A 21 -8.21 20.35 23.39
CA ILE A 21 -7.76 18.99 23.73
C ILE A 21 -8.94 18.00 23.65
N ILE A 22 -10.14 18.46 24.00
CA ILE A 22 -11.36 17.65 23.98
C ILE A 22 -12.51 18.45 23.35
N GLU A 23 -13.40 17.77 22.69
CA GLU A 23 -14.61 18.39 22.16
C GLU A 23 -15.60 18.75 23.23
N LYS A 24 -16.37 19.82 22.96
CA LYS A 24 -17.39 20.29 23.87
C LYS A 24 -18.41 19.20 24.21
N THR A 25 -18.87 18.42 23.20
CA THR A 25 -19.85 17.33 23.40
C THR A 25 -19.33 16.24 24.34
N ASN A 26 -18.05 15.86 24.20
CA ASN A 26 -17.41 14.87 25.07
C ASN A 26 -17.11 15.45 26.45
N ALA A 27 -16.71 16.72 26.52
CA ALA A 27 -16.55 17.42 27.78
C ALA A 27 -17.87 17.50 28.56
N ASP A 28 -18.96 17.85 27.90
CA ASP A 28 -20.28 17.92 28.51
C ASP A 28 -20.72 16.54 29.06
N LEU A 29 -20.42 15.44 28.33
CA LEU A 29 -20.66 14.08 28.80
C LEU A 29 -19.81 13.73 30.02
N LEU A 30 -18.50 14.01 29.99
CA LEU A 30 -17.60 13.77 31.13
C LEU A 30 -18.02 14.57 32.35
N ILE A 31 -18.36 15.85 32.19
CA ILE A 31 -18.85 16.71 33.27
C ILE A 31 -20.13 16.12 33.87
N LYS A 32 -21.07 15.64 33.03
CA LYS A 32 -22.27 14.97 33.50
C LYS A 32 -21.95 13.73 34.34
N LEU A 33 -21.02 12.88 33.87
CA LEU A 33 -20.59 11.67 34.58
C LEU A 33 -19.87 12.01 35.89
N ILE A 34 -18.97 13.02 35.91
CA ILE A 34 -18.29 13.50 37.10
C ILE A 34 -19.30 13.98 38.16
N ASN A 35 -20.34 14.71 37.76
CA ASN A 35 -21.39 15.15 38.67
C ASN A 35 -22.18 13.98 39.26
N GLN A 36 -22.40 12.89 38.50
CA GLN A 36 -23.13 11.70 38.91
C GLN A 36 -22.26 10.70 39.72
N ALA A 37 -20.94 10.84 39.73
CA ALA A 37 -20.03 9.95 40.46
C ALA A 37 -20.37 9.87 41.94
N ASP A 38 -20.32 8.69 42.53
CA ASP A 38 -20.67 8.48 43.94
C ASP A 38 -19.63 9.07 44.91
N ASN A 39 -18.35 9.13 44.49
CA ASN A 39 -17.26 9.64 45.28
C ASN A 39 -16.18 10.33 44.42
N LEU A 40 -15.20 10.97 45.09
CA LEU A 40 -14.15 11.72 44.41
C LEU A 40 -13.20 10.81 43.60
N ASN A 41 -12.93 9.59 44.06
CA ASN A 41 -12.05 8.66 43.36
C ASN A 41 -12.68 8.22 42.04
N GLU A 42 -13.98 7.97 42.00
CA GLU A 42 -14.72 7.68 40.78
C GLU A 42 -14.73 8.90 39.85
N ALA A 43 -14.96 10.11 40.39
CA ALA A 43 -14.91 11.33 39.60
C ALA A 43 -13.52 11.56 38.97
N ILE A 44 -12.44 11.26 39.69
CA ILE A 44 -11.07 11.31 39.18
C ILE A 44 -10.88 10.28 38.06
N SER A 45 -11.32 9.05 38.26
CA SER A 45 -11.25 8.01 37.24
C SER A 45 -12.00 8.38 35.95
N ILE A 46 -13.18 9.01 36.09
CA ILE A 46 -13.94 9.54 34.95
C ILE A 46 -13.17 10.67 34.24
N ALA A 47 -12.60 11.60 35.00
CA ALA A 47 -11.79 12.70 34.45
C ALA A 47 -10.54 12.19 33.73
N GLU A 48 -9.98 11.06 34.20
CA GLU A 48 -8.82 10.41 33.60
C GLU A 48 -9.13 9.65 32.29
N LEU A 49 -10.39 9.30 32.01
CA LEU A 49 -10.80 8.67 30.75
C LEU A 49 -10.46 9.49 29.49
N GLY A 50 -10.14 10.76 29.63
CA GLY A 50 -9.70 11.63 28.54
C GLY A 50 -8.31 12.23 28.74
N THR A 51 -7.51 11.73 29.69
CA THR A 51 -6.16 12.27 29.93
C THR A 51 -5.14 11.68 28.96
N THR A 52 -4.37 12.57 28.38
CA THR A 52 -3.25 12.23 27.53
C THR A 52 -2.02 13.00 27.93
N TYR A 53 -0.88 12.49 27.50
CA TYR A 53 0.41 13.14 27.70
C TYR A 53 0.48 14.43 26.88
N LYS A 54 0.49 15.59 27.53
CA LYS A 54 0.54 16.92 26.87
C LYS A 54 1.76 17.14 25.97
N ASN A 55 2.85 16.39 26.13
CA ASN A 55 4.14 16.71 25.51
C ASN A 55 4.71 15.63 24.58
N THR A 56 4.12 14.43 24.49
CA THR A 56 4.70 13.32 23.71
C THR A 56 3.72 12.56 22.83
N GLY A 57 2.45 12.93 22.83
CA GLY A 57 1.41 12.27 22.03
C GLY A 57 0.49 13.29 21.36
N PHE A 58 -0.31 12.79 20.45
CA PHE A 58 -1.44 13.50 19.87
C PHE A 58 -2.72 12.83 20.35
N GLN A 59 -3.76 13.62 20.48
CA GLN A 59 -5.12 13.15 20.76
C GLN A 59 -5.98 13.26 19.52
N PHE A 60 -6.85 12.30 19.31
CA PHE A 60 -7.98 12.42 18.41
C PHE A 60 -9.20 11.78 19.05
N ASP A 61 -10.38 12.24 18.69
CA ASP A 61 -11.62 11.70 19.18
C ASP A 61 -11.93 10.37 18.47
N LYS A 62 -11.88 9.26 19.21
CA LYS A 62 -12.24 7.92 18.70
C LYS A 62 -13.75 7.85 18.52
N ARG A 63 -14.23 8.39 17.42
CA ARG A 63 -15.64 8.27 17.08
C ARG A 63 -15.92 6.94 16.42
N LEU A 64 -16.90 6.26 16.97
CA LEU A 64 -17.63 5.26 16.20
C LEU A 64 -18.62 6.02 15.32
N GLU A 65 -18.79 5.58 14.08
CA GLU A 65 -19.82 6.13 13.19
C GLU A 65 -21.19 6.04 13.91
N LYS A 66 -22.03 7.05 13.71
CA LYS A 66 -23.36 7.07 14.33
C LYS A 66 -24.12 5.80 13.94
N ILE A 67 -24.51 5.01 14.94
CA ILE A 67 -25.45 3.92 14.74
C ILE A 67 -26.77 4.57 14.29
N THR A 68 -27.07 4.45 13.01
CA THR A 68 -28.37 4.86 12.48
C THR A 68 -29.33 3.70 12.64
N ASN A 69 -30.61 4.00 12.96
CA ASN A 69 -31.71 3.01 12.94
C ASN A 69 -32.02 2.57 11.49
N ALA A 70 -30.99 2.40 10.67
CA ALA A 70 -31.12 2.10 9.26
C ALA A 70 -30.10 1.03 8.87
N ILE A 71 -30.55 0.04 8.14
CA ILE A 71 -29.71 -1.02 7.60
C ILE A 71 -29.12 -0.55 6.25
N LYS A 72 -27.81 -0.63 6.12
CA LYS A 72 -27.09 -0.35 4.88
C LYS A 72 -26.79 -1.66 4.17
N TYR A 73 -27.12 -1.74 2.89
CA TYR A 73 -26.96 -2.95 2.10
C TYR A 73 -26.42 -2.63 0.69
N LEU A 74 -25.84 -3.62 0.03
CA LEU A 74 -25.35 -3.51 -1.33
C LEU A 74 -26.48 -3.79 -2.32
N LYS A 75 -26.87 -2.78 -3.12
CA LYS A 75 -27.84 -2.90 -4.19
C LYS A 75 -27.11 -2.90 -5.54
N ARG A 76 -27.27 -3.96 -6.32
CA ARG A 76 -26.63 -4.04 -7.63
C ARG A 76 -27.09 -2.93 -8.55
N ASN A 77 -26.16 -2.23 -9.18
CA ASN A 77 -26.40 -1.18 -10.17
C ASN A 77 -26.32 -1.77 -11.58
N GLU A 78 -27.45 -2.13 -12.13
CA GLU A 78 -27.54 -2.77 -13.44
C GLU A 78 -27.07 -1.88 -14.60
N LYS A 79 -27.12 -0.54 -14.45
CA LYS A 79 -26.70 0.40 -15.50
C LYS A 79 -25.17 0.48 -15.62
N LEU A 80 -24.46 0.32 -14.52
CA LEU A 80 -23.02 0.41 -14.48
C LEU A 80 -22.33 -0.96 -14.49
N SER A 81 -23.03 -2.03 -14.11
CA SER A 81 -22.53 -3.41 -14.15
C SER A 81 -22.47 -3.93 -15.58
N PHE A 82 -21.50 -4.79 -15.87
CA PHE A 82 -21.41 -5.45 -17.16
C PHE A 82 -20.62 -6.76 -17.08
N ILE A 83 -20.97 -7.69 -17.95
CA ILE A 83 -20.29 -8.96 -18.17
C ILE A 83 -19.75 -8.96 -19.59
N THR A 84 -18.45 -9.13 -19.77
CA THR A 84 -17.78 -9.25 -21.07
C THR A 84 -17.64 -10.72 -21.46
N ASP A 85 -17.20 -11.54 -20.50
CA ASP A 85 -17.00 -12.98 -20.68
C ASP A 85 -17.22 -13.67 -19.33
N LYS A 86 -18.17 -14.62 -19.28
CA LYS A 86 -18.49 -15.38 -18.05
C LYS A 86 -17.33 -16.21 -17.49
N SER A 87 -16.31 -16.50 -18.31
CA SER A 87 -15.12 -17.23 -17.88
C SER A 87 -14.07 -16.35 -17.22
N LYS A 88 -14.24 -15.02 -17.28
CA LYS A 88 -13.30 -14.04 -16.74
C LYS A 88 -13.65 -13.61 -15.33
N THR A 89 -12.64 -13.10 -14.63
CA THR A 89 -12.79 -12.57 -13.27
C THR A 89 -13.84 -11.47 -13.23
N THR A 90 -14.71 -11.54 -12.25
CA THR A 90 -15.66 -10.47 -11.93
C THR A 90 -15.12 -9.65 -10.77
N HIS A 91 -14.92 -8.36 -11.01
CA HIS A 91 -14.47 -7.39 -10.03
C HIS A 91 -15.65 -6.65 -9.42
N LYS A 92 -15.42 -5.95 -8.29
CA LYS A 92 -16.49 -5.20 -7.60
C LYS A 92 -16.14 -3.71 -7.50
N LEU A 93 -17.15 -2.84 -7.72
CA LEU A 93 -17.12 -1.41 -7.42
C LEU A 93 -18.30 -1.08 -6.54
N ILE A 94 -18.06 -0.55 -5.33
CA ILE A 94 -19.10 -0.15 -4.37
C ILE A 94 -19.16 1.37 -4.34
N VAL A 95 -20.34 1.91 -4.59
CA VAL A 95 -20.62 3.35 -4.67
C VAL A 95 -21.32 3.80 -3.41
N GLY A 96 -20.64 4.58 -2.58
CA GLY A 96 -21.18 5.10 -1.34
C GLY A 96 -20.11 5.36 -0.29
N ASP A 97 -20.54 5.48 0.97
CA ASP A 97 -19.62 5.62 2.08
C ASP A 97 -18.78 4.36 2.25
N ASN A 98 -17.48 4.53 2.40
CA ASN A 98 -16.56 3.41 2.54
C ASN A 98 -16.70 2.68 3.89
N TYR A 99 -17.19 3.32 4.95
CA TYR A 99 -17.51 2.63 6.20
C TYR A 99 -18.64 1.62 6.00
N ASP A 100 -19.73 2.05 5.36
CA ASP A 100 -20.86 1.16 5.02
C ASP A 100 -20.43 0.05 4.06
N ALA A 101 -19.56 0.36 3.09
CA ALA A 101 -18.99 -0.63 2.18
C ALA A 101 -18.18 -1.70 2.93
N LEU A 102 -17.29 -1.28 3.83
CA LEU A 102 -16.46 -2.18 4.63
C LEU A 102 -17.29 -3.09 5.56
N GLN A 103 -18.35 -2.56 6.17
CA GLN A 103 -19.28 -3.36 6.98
C GLN A 103 -19.92 -4.46 6.13
N ASN A 104 -20.42 -4.13 4.94
CA ASN A 104 -21.03 -5.11 4.05
C ASN A 104 -20.00 -6.15 3.54
N LEU A 105 -18.76 -5.74 3.28
CA LEU A 105 -17.71 -6.64 2.85
C LEU A 105 -17.30 -7.66 3.93
N LEU A 106 -17.47 -7.36 5.22
CA LEU A 106 -17.18 -8.31 6.31
C LEU A 106 -18.00 -9.58 6.23
N ILE A 107 -19.13 -9.57 5.55
CA ILE A 107 -20.01 -10.70 5.35
C ILE A 107 -19.33 -11.80 4.55
N GLU A 108 -18.77 -11.41 3.40
CA GLU A 108 -18.20 -12.33 2.41
C GLU A 108 -16.68 -12.44 2.52
N TYR A 109 -16.01 -11.36 2.98
CA TYR A 109 -14.56 -11.21 2.89
C TYR A 109 -13.82 -11.12 4.22
N ARG A 110 -14.42 -11.51 5.34
CA ARG A 110 -13.73 -11.58 6.64
C ARG A 110 -12.47 -12.43 6.54
N SER A 111 -11.31 -11.87 6.94
CA SER A 111 -10.00 -12.53 6.90
C SER A 111 -9.62 -13.13 5.53
N SER A 112 -10.08 -12.49 4.44
CA SER A 112 -9.88 -12.99 3.06
C SER A 112 -9.17 -12.02 2.14
N ILE A 113 -8.99 -10.76 2.53
CA ILE A 113 -8.33 -9.75 1.72
C ILE A 113 -6.81 -9.85 1.87
N ASP A 114 -6.09 -10.06 0.78
CA ASP A 114 -4.64 -10.24 0.82
C ASP A 114 -3.88 -8.90 0.81
N PHE A 115 -4.45 -7.90 0.15
CA PHE A 115 -3.80 -6.60 -0.02
C PHE A 115 -4.81 -5.47 0.01
N ILE A 116 -4.54 -4.47 0.84
CA ILE A 116 -5.31 -3.22 0.89
C ILE A 116 -4.40 -2.06 0.50
N TYR A 117 -4.88 -1.19 -0.39
CA TYR A 117 -4.28 0.11 -0.65
C TYR A 117 -5.28 1.22 -0.39
N ILE A 118 -4.85 2.29 0.25
CA ILE A 118 -5.68 3.47 0.48
C ILE A 118 -4.92 4.76 0.22
N ASP A 119 -5.64 5.73 -0.33
CA ASP A 119 -5.19 7.11 -0.52
C ASP A 119 -6.23 8.07 0.08
N PRO A 120 -6.29 8.19 1.42
CA PRO A 120 -7.30 9.02 2.08
C PRO A 120 -7.08 10.51 1.79
N PRO A 121 -8.09 11.38 1.99
CA PRO A 121 -7.93 12.82 1.83
C PRO A 121 -6.91 13.39 2.83
N TYR A 122 -5.98 14.26 2.35
CA TYR A 122 -4.87 14.78 3.16
C TYR A 122 -5.15 16.10 3.86
N GLY A 123 -6.23 16.80 3.53
CA GLY A 123 -6.52 18.12 4.07
C GLY A 123 -7.96 18.55 3.94
N LYS A 124 -8.28 19.72 4.47
CA LYS A 124 -9.63 20.29 4.53
C LYS A 124 -10.31 20.29 3.16
N ASP A 125 -9.61 20.72 2.11
CA ASP A 125 -10.16 20.86 0.76
C ASP A 125 -10.47 19.51 0.09
N SER A 126 -9.94 18.42 0.63
CA SER A 126 -10.10 17.06 0.10
C SER A 126 -10.99 16.16 0.99
N MET A 127 -11.46 16.65 2.13
CA MET A 127 -12.26 15.86 3.07
C MET A 127 -13.76 15.85 2.77
N GLY A 128 -14.23 16.67 1.79
CA GLY A 128 -15.64 16.72 1.39
C GLY A 128 -16.60 16.90 2.57
N ARG A 129 -17.64 16.07 2.67
CA ARG A 129 -18.61 16.10 3.76
C ARG A 129 -18.01 15.88 5.16
N PHE A 130 -16.83 15.24 5.28
CA PHE A 130 -16.18 15.05 6.57
C PHE A 130 -15.54 16.34 7.11
N ALA A 131 -15.33 17.35 6.26
CA ALA A 131 -14.88 18.67 6.70
C ALA A 131 -16.01 19.48 7.35
N GLU A 132 -17.27 19.16 7.04
CA GLU A 132 -18.47 19.89 7.51
C GLU A 132 -19.04 19.33 8.82
N THR A 133 -18.59 18.17 9.29
CA THR A 133 -19.09 17.55 10.51
C THR A 133 -18.57 18.26 11.75
N ASN A 134 -19.43 19.05 12.39
CA ASN A 134 -19.44 19.56 13.79
C ASN A 134 -18.12 20.03 14.44
N TYR A 135 -17.02 20.14 13.70
CA TYR A 135 -15.73 20.57 14.19
C TYR A 135 -15.40 21.98 13.71
N ASP A 136 -14.91 22.76 14.65
CA ASP A 136 -14.28 24.03 14.35
C ASP A 136 -13.14 23.82 13.35
N ASN A 137 -13.07 24.66 12.34
CA ASN A 137 -12.21 24.54 11.15
C ASN A 137 -10.68 24.38 11.41
N GLU A 138 -10.24 24.39 12.64
CA GLU A 138 -8.86 24.27 13.05
C GLU A 138 -8.39 22.81 13.31
N LEU A 139 -9.30 21.84 13.42
CA LEU A 139 -9.01 20.43 13.75
C LEU A 139 -9.08 19.45 12.55
N THR A 140 -8.61 19.87 11.39
CA THR A 140 -8.61 19.01 10.17
C THR A 140 -7.89 17.69 10.34
N ARG A 141 -6.87 17.64 11.20
CA ARG A 141 -6.11 16.41 11.49
C ARG A 141 -6.92 15.43 12.33
N ASP A 142 -7.57 15.94 13.38
CA ASP A 142 -8.37 15.10 14.27
C ASP A 142 -9.56 14.49 13.50
N ASN A 143 -10.16 15.26 12.58
CA ASN A 143 -11.19 14.76 11.69
C ASN A 143 -10.69 13.62 10.79
N LEU A 144 -9.46 13.74 10.22
CA LEU A 144 -8.86 12.69 9.42
C LEU A 144 -8.67 11.40 10.24
N LEU A 145 -8.09 11.50 11.43
CA LEU A 145 -7.83 10.35 12.29
C LEU A 145 -9.14 9.72 12.82
N SER A 146 -10.09 10.54 13.23
CA SER A 146 -11.42 10.10 13.68
C SER A 146 -12.20 9.39 12.56
N MET A 147 -12.11 9.88 11.34
CA MET A 147 -12.72 9.25 10.16
C MET A 147 -12.05 7.92 9.82
N LEU A 148 -10.72 7.86 9.88
CA LEU A 148 -9.96 6.65 9.52
C LEU A 148 -10.05 5.55 10.58
N TYR A 149 -10.13 5.89 11.87
CA TYR A 149 -10.11 4.93 12.98
C TYR A 149 -11.11 3.77 12.80
N PRO A 150 -12.42 3.99 12.66
CA PRO A 150 -13.38 2.90 12.50
C PRO A 150 -13.19 2.13 11.19
N ARG A 151 -12.77 2.79 10.12
CA ARG A 151 -12.50 2.17 8.81
C ARG A 151 -11.29 1.23 8.85
N LEU A 152 -10.24 1.63 9.54
CA LEU A 152 -9.03 0.81 9.73
C LEU A 152 -9.29 -0.40 10.63
N LEU A 153 -10.16 -0.27 11.64
CA LEU A 153 -10.62 -1.42 12.44
C LEU A 153 -11.32 -2.47 11.56
N LEU A 154 -12.24 -2.02 10.70
CA LEU A 154 -12.93 -2.92 9.75
C LEU A 154 -11.94 -3.51 8.71
N ALA A 155 -11.04 -2.69 8.18
CA ALA A 155 -10.01 -3.13 7.25
C ALA A 155 -9.11 -4.22 7.84
N LYS A 156 -8.69 -4.10 9.11
CA LYS A 156 -7.93 -5.14 9.82
C LYS A 156 -8.69 -6.46 9.91
N ARG A 157 -10.02 -6.42 10.11
CA ARG A 157 -10.86 -7.63 10.16
C ARG A 157 -11.04 -8.28 8.80
N LEU A 158 -10.99 -7.50 7.72
CA LEU A 158 -11.06 -8.00 6.35
C LEU A 158 -9.74 -8.64 5.89
N LEU A 159 -8.59 -8.15 6.36
CA LEU A 159 -7.28 -8.71 5.98
C LEU A 159 -7.17 -10.19 6.36
N SER A 160 -6.61 -10.99 5.45
CA SER A 160 -6.10 -12.32 5.71
C SER A 160 -4.94 -12.27 6.72
N ASP A 161 -4.56 -13.38 7.34
CA ASP A 161 -3.51 -13.37 8.37
C ASP A 161 -2.14 -12.91 7.81
N SER A 162 -1.86 -13.19 6.53
CA SER A 162 -0.70 -12.67 5.79
C SER A 162 -0.98 -11.34 5.07
N GLY A 163 -2.18 -10.78 5.21
CA GLY A 163 -2.62 -9.59 4.50
C GLY A 163 -1.88 -8.33 4.93
N VAL A 164 -1.70 -7.41 3.99
CA VAL A 164 -0.96 -6.16 4.16
C VAL A 164 -1.81 -4.97 3.75
N ILE A 165 -1.74 -3.89 4.52
CA ILE A 165 -2.33 -2.61 4.17
C ILE A 165 -1.26 -1.58 3.87
N PHE A 166 -1.42 -0.85 2.77
CA PHE A 166 -0.63 0.31 2.37
C PHE A 166 -1.49 1.57 2.41
N CYS A 167 -0.92 2.62 2.93
CA CYS A 167 -1.56 3.94 2.98
C CYS A 167 -0.62 5.01 2.45
N SER A 168 -1.08 5.77 1.45
CA SER A 168 -0.40 7.00 1.05
C SER A 168 -0.81 8.16 1.95
N ILE A 169 0.13 9.01 2.34
CA ILE A 169 -0.14 10.16 3.22
C ILE A 169 0.89 11.27 3.00
N ASP A 170 0.48 12.51 3.17
CA ASP A 170 1.37 13.67 3.09
C ASP A 170 2.29 13.80 4.31
N ASP A 171 3.31 14.65 4.16
CA ASP A 171 4.31 14.92 5.20
C ASP A 171 3.69 15.51 6.49
N LYS A 172 2.60 16.27 6.38
CA LYS A 172 1.96 16.92 7.53
C LYS A 172 1.26 15.92 8.47
N ASN A 173 0.71 14.84 7.91
CA ASN A 173 -0.12 13.89 8.62
C ASN A 173 0.57 12.55 8.89
N GLN A 174 1.73 12.29 8.26
CA GLN A 174 2.43 11.02 8.30
C GLN A 174 2.70 10.51 9.72
N ALA A 175 3.26 11.35 10.60
CA ALA A 175 3.61 10.96 11.97
C ALA A 175 2.38 10.56 12.79
N PHE A 176 1.28 11.27 12.62
CA PHE A 176 0.02 11.03 13.34
C PHE A 176 -0.67 9.77 12.83
N LEU A 177 -0.67 9.59 11.51
CA LEU A 177 -1.24 8.40 10.91
C LEU A 177 -0.45 7.15 11.30
N LYS A 178 0.90 7.24 11.36
CA LYS A 178 1.72 6.15 11.87
C LYS A 178 1.33 5.76 13.28
N GLY A 179 1.12 6.72 14.18
CA GLY A 179 0.67 6.45 15.55
C GLY A 179 -0.71 5.76 15.58
N LEU A 180 -1.64 6.16 14.73
CA LEU A 180 -2.94 5.50 14.60
C LEU A 180 -2.81 4.05 14.11
N PHE A 181 -1.93 3.80 13.13
CA PHE A 181 -1.67 2.45 12.65
C PHE A 181 -0.95 1.59 13.69
N ASP A 182 0.00 2.15 14.46
CA ASP A 182 0.65 1.47 15.58
C ASP A 182 -0.39 1.00 16.61
N GLU A 183 -1.38 1.83 16.94
CA GLU A 183 -2.46 1.48 17.87
C GLU A 183 -3.36 0.36 17.33
N ILE A 184 -3.78 0.45 16.05
CA ILE A 184 -4.73 -0.50 15.48
C ILE A 184 -4.04 -1.82 15.10
N PHE A 185 -2.94 -1.76 14.37
CA PHE A 185 -2.25 -2.94 13.84
C PHE A 185 -1.18 -3.48 14.78
N GLY A 186 -0.62 -2.62 15.66
CA GLY A 186 0.48 -2.93 16.56
C GLY A 186 1.85 -2.64 15.94
N GLU A 187 2.77 -2.03 16.71
CA GLU A 187 4.11 -1.67 16.25
C GLU A 187 4.91 -2.85 15.69
N LYS A 188 4.73 -4.06 16.24
CA LYS A 188 5.40 -5.29 15.77
C LYS A 188 5.03 -5.68 14.33
N ASN A 189 3.92 -5.17 13.83
CA ASN A 189 3.38 -5.44 12.49
C ASN A 189 3.73 -4.33 11.48
N PHE A 190 4.51 -3.34 11.92
CA PHE A 190 5.04 -2.30 11.04
C PHE A 190 5.99 -2.90 9.99
N LEU A 191 5.79 -2.58 8.72
CA LEU A 191 6.60 -3.08 7.62
C LEU A 191 7.50 -2.00 7.02
N LEU A 192 6.94 -0.84 6.67
CA LEU A 192 7.71 0.27 6.10
C LEU A 192 7.00 1.62 6.25
N ASN A 193 7.81 2.67 6.15
CA ASN A 193 7.40 4.05 5.94
C ASN A 193 8.45 4.70 5.03
N VAL A 194 8.10 4.94 3.77
CA VAL A 194 9.05 5.34 2.73
C VAL A 194 8.57 6.55 1.94
N PRO A 195 9.46 7.47 1.56
CA PRO A 195 9.09 8.60 0.71
C PRO A 195 8.79 8.13 -0.71
N ARG A 196 7.77 8.74 -1.33
CA ARG A 196 7.42 8.57 -2.73
C ARG A 196 7.48 9.93 -3.45
N GLN A 197 8.09 9.96 -4.62
CA GLN A 197 8.08 11.16 -5.44
C GLN A 197 6.69 11.43 -6.01
N THR A 198 6.10 12.60 -5.70
CA THR A 198 4.78 13.02 -6.22
C THR A 198 4.89 13.80 -7.53
N LYS A 199 5.95 14.57 -7.69
CA LYS A 199 6.25 15.37 -8.90
C LYS A 199 7.75 15.53 -9.08
N LYS A 200 8.21 15.66 -10.32
CA LYS A 200 9.64 15.83 -10.64
C LYS A 200 10.18 17.21 -10.26
N GLY A 201 9.39 18.22 -10.41
CA GLY A 201 9.72 19.61 -10.12
C GLY A 201 8.45 20.44 -10.09
N GLY A 202 8.58 21.71 -9.80
CA GLY A 202 7.45 22.65 -9.79
C GLY A 202 7.90 24.04 -9.32
N LYS A 203 7.18 25.05 -9.77
CA LYS A 203 7.30 26.39 -9.19
C LYS A 203 6.78 26.32 -7.77
N THR A 204 7.52 26.87 -6.82
CA THR A 204 7.09 27.04 -5.44
C THR A 204 7.19 28.51 -5.08
N THR A 205 6.25 28.99 -4.28
CA THR A 205 6.31 30.31 -3.66
C THR A 205 7.08 30.28 -2.34
N GLY A 206 7.32 29.08 -1.80
CA GLY A 206 8.10 28.86 -0.58
C GLY A 206 9.58 28.60 -0.87
N THR A 207 10.37 28.57 0.20
CA THR A 207 11.81 28.29 0.14
C THR A 207 12.14 26.83 -0.15
N ILE A 208 11.22 25.90 0.17
CA ILE A 208 11.36 24.46 -0.05
C ILE A 208 10.17 23.94 -0.86
N ALA A 209 10.46 23.22 -1.96
CA ALA A 209 9.45 22.59 -2.78
C ALA A 209 9.06 21.23 -2.17
N ASN A 210 7.78 21.04 -1.89
CA ASN A 210 7.26 19.74 -1.44
C ASN A 210 7.00 18.86 -2.67
N ASN A 211 7.83 17.84 -2.89
CA ASN A 211 7.82 16.95 -4.05
C ASN A 211 7.61 15.47 -3.69
N HIS A 212 7.29 15.18 -2.46
CA HIS A 212 7.07 13.80 -1.98
C HIS A 212 5.84 13.70 -1.07
N ASP A 213 5.36 12.50 -0.93
CA ASP A 213 4.48 12.02 0.12
C ASP A 213 5.10 10.73 0.69
N TYR A 214 4.41 10.06 1.58
CA TYR A 214 4.86 8.81 2.20
C TYR A 214 3.94 7.65 1.85
N ILE A 215 4.53 6.47 1.84
CA ILE A 215 3.82 5.19 1.80
C ILE A 215 4.09 4.49 3.12
N LEU A 216 3.04 4.27 3.90
CA LEU A 216 3.06 3.57 5.16
C LEU A 216 2.48 2.17 4.96
N ALA A 217 3.08 1.11 5.53
CA ALA A 217 2.55 -0.24 5.44
C ALA A 217 2.65 -1.02 6.74
N TYR A 218 1.59 -1.81 6.97
CA TYR A 218 1.46 -2.73 8.10
C TYR A 218 0.89 -4.06 7.63
N SER A 219 1.29 -5.15 8.29
CA SER A 219 0.63 -6.45 8.16
C SER A 219 -0.44 -6.63 9.23
N LYS A 220 -1.39 -7.57 9.00
CA LYS A 220 -2.32 -7.97 10.05
C LYS A 220 -1.59 -8.71 11.17
N GLU A 221 -0.76 -9.71 10.82
CA GLU A 221 0.04 -10.50 11.74
C GLU A 221 1.55 -10.27 11.52
N SER A 222 2.35 -10.60 12.52
CA SER A 222 3.80 -10.48 12.44
C SER A 222 4.43 -11.58 11.59
N GLY A 223 5.61 -11.27 11.01
CA GLY A 223 6.38 -12.26 10.22
C GLY A 223 6.14 -12.21 8.72
N VAL A 224 5.31 -11.31 8.22
CA VAL A 224 5.16 -11.06 6.78
C VAL A 224 6.46 -10.45 6.24
N ALA A 225 6.97 -11.02 5.16
CA ALA A 225 8.16 -10.53 4.46
C ALA A 225 7.80 -10.08 3.06
N PHE A 226 8.44 -9.01 2.60
CA PHE A 226 8.29 -8.55 1.23
C PHE A 226 9.07 -9.43 0.25
N SER A 227 8.49 -9.62 -0.92
CA SER A 227 9.17 -10.21 -2.06
C SER A 227 10.30 -9.32 -2.55
N ARG A 228 11.24 -9.90 -3.28
CA ARG A 228 12.38 -9.18 -3.83
C ARG A 228 12.08 -8.72 -5.26
N GLU A 229 12.50 -7.49 -5.59
CA GLU A 229 12.35 -6.96 -6.94
C GLU A 229 13.26 -7.69 -7.93
N GLU A 230 12.74 -8.04 -9.10
CA GLU A 230 13.59 -8.52 -10.18
C GLU A 230 14.64 -7.48 -10.55
N ASN A 231 15.88 -7.92 -10.64
CA ASN A 231 16.98 -7.04 -11.03
C ASN A 231 16.91 -6.75 -12.53
N LYS A 232 16.23 -5.68 -12.93
CA LYS A 232 16.08 -5.24 -14.34
C LYS A 232 17.40 -4.90 -15.04
N ASN A 233 18.54 -4.95 -14.36
CA ASN A 233 19.85 -4.69 -14.95
C ASN A 233 20.39 -5.89 -15.75
N LEU A 234 19.46 -6.68 -16.33
CA LEU A 234 19.77 -7.80 -17.20
C LEU A 234 20.25 -7.34 -18.59
N SER A 235 19.98 -6.10 -18.97
CA SER A 235 20.37 -5.52 -20.26
C SER A 235 21.88 -5.46 -20.50
N LYS A 236 22.70 -5.57 -19.44
CA LYS A 236 24.16 -5.66 -19.54
C LYS A 236 24.66 -7.02 -20.01
N TYR A 237 23.88 -8.10 -19.86
CA TYR A 237 24.20 -9.45 -20.27
C TYR A 237 23.84 -9.65 -21.75
N LYS A 238 24.75 -9.25 -22.64
CA LYS A 238 24.54 -9.28 -24.10
C LYS A 238 25.32 -10.36 -24.83
N LEU A 239 26.33 -10.95 -24.16
CA LEU A 239 27.21 -11.92 -24.77
C LEU A 239 26.76 -13.35 -24.45
N GLU A 240 26.96 -14.25 -25.39
CA GLU A 240 26.60 -15.66 -25.29
C GLU A 240 27.82 -16.54 -25.51
N ASP A 241 27.85 -17.71 -24.89
CA ASP A 241 28.81 -18.79 -25.17
C ASP A 241 28.09 -20.15 -25.10
N GLU A 242 28.83 -21.23 -25.26
CA GLU A 242 28.34 -22.61 -25.22
C GLU A 242 27.62 -23.00 -23.92
N PHE A 243 27.66 -22.18 -22.87
CA PHE A 243 27.02 -22.41 -21.58
C PHE A 243 25.79 -21.54 -21.38
N VAL A 244 25.23 -20.92 -22.44
CA VAL A 244 24.10 -20.00 -22.32
C VAL A 244 22.88 -20.65 -21.67
N ASP A 245 22.62 -21.93 -21.93
CA ASP A 245 21.47 -22.64 -21.35
C ASP A 245 21.64 -22.85 -19.84
N THR A 246 22.83 -23.18 -19.38
CA THR A 246 23.12 -23.49 -17.97
C THR A 246 23.56 -22.28 -17.16
N ARG A 247 24.33 -21.37 -17.74
CA ARG A 247 24.90 -20.20 -17.04
C ARG A 247 24.23 -18.88 -17.41
N GLY A 248 23.40 -18.87 -18.46
CA GLY A 248 22.79 -17.66 -19.03
C GLY A 248 23.78 -16.83 -19.85
N LYS A 249 23.31 -15.76 -20.45
CA LYS A 249 24.17 -14.75 -21.12
C LYS A 249 25.16 -14.16 -20.12
N TYR A 250 26.25 -13.58 -20.62
CA TYR A 250 27.26 -12.98 -19.77
C TYR A 250 27.60 -11.53 -20.16
N ALA A 251 28.24 -10.84 -19.25
CA ALA A 251 28.81 -9.52 -19.44
C ALA A 251 30.29 -9.50 -19.01
N LEU A 252 31.09 -8.64 -19.66
CA LEU A 252 32.47 -8.34 -19.26
C LEU A 252 32.47 -6.99 -18.52
N THR A 253 32.26 -7.02 -17.20
CA THR A 253 32.06 -5.80 -16.41
C THR A 253 33.35 -5.19 -15.91
N GLN A 254 34.27 -6.02 -15.47
CA GLN A 254 35.54 -5.57 -14.89
C GLN A 254 36.66 -6.53 -15.29
N PRO A 255 37.88 -6.02 -15.55
CA PRO A 255 39.04 -6.86 -15.72
C PRO A 255 39.44 -7.53 -14.39
N LEU A 256 40.20 -8.61 -14.49
CA LEU A 256 40.69 -9.33 -13.31
C LEU A 256 41.73 -8.55 -12.52
N ASP A 257 42.47 -7.64 -13.17
CA ASP A 257 43.44 -6.78 -12.50
C ASP A 257 42.80 -5.47 -12.04
N TYR A 258 43.24 -4.93 -10.93
CA TYR A 258 42.78 -3.67 -10.35
C TYR A 258 43.90 -2.99 -9.55
N ASN A 259 43.82 -1.68 -9.38
CA ASN A 259 44.64 -0.92 -8.46
C ASN A 259 44.15 -1.19 -7.02
N SER A 260 44.96 -1.91 -6.25
CA SER A 260 44.61 -2.33 -4.89
C SER A 260 44.93 -1.24 -3.87
N LEU A 261 44.03 -1.05 -2.87
CA LEU A 261 44.31 -0.20 -1.71
C LEU A 261 45.10 -0.96 -0.62
N SER A 262 45.13 -2.29 -0.70
CA SER A 262 45.90 -3.16 0.17
C SER A 262 46.65 -4.19 -0.69
N TYR A 263 47.92 -3.93 -0.97
CA TYR A 263 48.74 -4.80 -1.80
C TYR A 263 49.04 -6.13 -1.11
N GLY A 264 48.82 -7.20 -1.86
CA GLY A 264 49.19 -8.55 -1.45
C GLY A 264 50.10 -9.20 -2.48
N LYS A 265 51.36 -9.45 -2.14
CA LYS A 265 52.40 -10.05 -3.04
C LYS A 265 51.93 -11.35 -3.70
N SER A 266 51.08 -12.15 -3.00
CA SER A 266 50.50 -13.40 -3.51
C SER A 266 49.51 -13.19 -4.65
N MET A 267 48.96 -11.97 -4.80
CA MET A 267 48.01 -11.60 -5.83
C MET A 267 48.63 -10.84 -7.00
N ASP A 268 49.98 -10.66 -7.01
CA ASP A 268 50.76 -10.04 -8.09
C ASP A 268 51.63 -11.08 -8.75
N TYR A 269 51.06 -11.84 -9.68
CA TYR A 269 51.71 -12.95 -10.37
C TYR A 269 51.45 -12.94 -11.88
N GLU A 270 52.21 -13.69 -12.66
CA GLU A 270 52.02 -13.83 -14.11
C GLU A 270 50.89 -14.83 -14.42
N ILE A 271 50.01 -14.48 -15.35
CA ILE A 271 48.99 -15.37 -15.92
C ILE A 271 49.38 -15.67 -17.38
N LYS A 272 49.55 -16.96 -17.71
CA LYS A 272 49.67 -17.42 -19.10
C LYS A 272 48.27 -17.72 -19.62
N PHE A 273 47.83 -17.03 -20.68
CA PHE A 273 46.51 -17.21 -21.28
C PHE A 273 46.59 -16.98 -22.81
N ASN A 274 46.05 -17.89 -23.59
CA ASN A 274 46.06 -17.85 -25.07
C ASN A 274 47.48 -17.56 -25.67
N GLY A 275 48.51 -18.21 -25.14
CA GLY A 275 49.89 -18.03 -25.61
C GLY A 275 50.60 -16.73 -25.18
N LYS A 276 49.89 -15.85 -24.45
CA LYS A 276 50.41 -14.58 -23.95
C LYS A 276 50.60 -14.62 -22.43
N VAL A 277 51.50 -13.75 -21.95
CA VAL A 277 51.75 -13.56 -20.51
C VAL A 277 51.17 -12.21 -20.08
N PHE A 278 50.30 -12.23 -19.07
CA PHE A 278 49.68 -11.06 -18.49
C PHE A 278 50.16 -10.83 -17.06
N VAL A 279 50.34 -9.58 -16.70
CA VAL A 279 50.68 -9.13 -15.34
C VAL A 279 49.66 -8.05 -14.89
N PRO A 280 49.41 -7.89 -13.59
CA PRO A 280 48.48 -6.86 -13.13
C PRO A 280 49.00 -5.47 -13.52
N GLY A 281 48.10 -4.65 -14.13
CA GLY A 281 48.44 -3.32 -14.64
C GLY A 281 49.24 -3.33 -15.95
N GLY A 282 49.49 -4.50 -16.58
CA GLY A 282 50.01 -4.62 -17.93
C GLY A 282 51.54 -4.40 -18.12
N SER A 283 52.27 -3.95 -17.09
CA SER A 283 53.70 -3.67 -17.19
C SER A 283 54.55 -4.62 -16.31
N LYS A 284 55.37 -5.44 -16.95
CA LYS A 284 56.33 -6.34 -16.25
C LYS A 284 57.37 -5.56 -15.45
N GLU A 285 57.80 -4.41 -15.93
CA GLU A 285 58.77 -3.57 -15.22
C GLU A 285 58.16 -3.02 -13.91
N LEU A 286 56.95 -2.47 -13.96
CA LEU A 286 56.26 -2.01 -12.75
C LEU A 286 55.93 -3.17 -11.80
N GLN A 287 55.66 -4.37 -12.32
CA GLN A 287 55.46 -5.56 -11.48
C GLN A 287 56.74 -5.92 -10.71
N ARG A 288 57.92 -5.93 -11.36
CA ARG A 288 59.19 -6.18 -10.68
C ARG A 288 59.44 -5.18 -9.55
N GLN A 289 59.13 -3.90 -9.79
CA GLN A 289 59.29 -2.86 -8.78
C GLN A 289 58.37 -3.11 -7.56
N ARG A 290 57.12 -3.45 -7.78
CA ARG A 290 56.20 -3.80 -6.68
C ARG A 290 56.64 -5.03 -5.89
N LEU A 291 57.08 -6.08 -6.61
CA LEU A 291 57.60 -7.30 -5.98
C LEU A 291 58.92 -7.05 -5.20
N ALA A 292 59.70 -6.03 -5.57
CA ALA A 292 60.86 -5.56 -4.86
C ALA A 292 60.54 -4.59 -3.69
N GLY A 293 59.26 -4.25 -3.45
CA GLY A 293 58.86 -3.43 -2.33
C GLY A 293 58.66 -1.92 -2.63
N ASN A 294 58.73 -1.52 -3.91
CA ASN A 294 58.41 -0.14 -4.27
C ASN A 294 56.87 0.06 -4.41
N HIS A 295 56.25 0.67 -3.43
CA HIS A 295 54.82 0.99 -3.38
C HIS A 295 54.50 2.48 -3.60
N ASN A 296 55.50 3.28 -4.08
CA ASN A 296 55.30 4.65 -4.54
C ASN A 296 54.60 4.73 -5.92
N ILE A 297 54.30 3.57 -6.51
CA ILE A 297 53.58 3.37 -7.77
C ILE A 297 52.25 2.68 -7.50
N LYS A 298 51.36 2.62 -8.52
CA LYS A 298 50.07 1.95 -8.36
C LYS A 298 50.24 0.47 -8.04
N ASP A 299 49.63 0.02 -6.96
CA ASP A 299 49.64 -1.34 -6.46
C ASP A 299 48.61 -2.23 -7.19
N TRP A 300 48.96 -2.61 -8.41
CA TRP A 300 48.12 -3.50 -9.21
C TRP A 300 48.18 -4.93 -8.70
N ALA A 301 47.01 -5.59 -8.58
CA ALA A 301 46.87 -6.97 -8.16
C ALA A 301 45.75 -7.67 -8.95
N TRP A 302 45.77 -9.00 -8.94
CA TRP A 302 44.66 -9.78 -9.46
C TRP A 302 43.52 -9.90 -8.42
N ARG A 303 42.31 -9.95 -8.88
CA ARG A 303 41.12 -10.23 -8.02
C ARG A 303 41.00 -11.71 -7.67
N TRP A 304 41.63 -12.58 -8.46
CA TRP A 304 41.55 -14.01 -8.31
C TRP A 304 42.92 -14.58 -7.95
N SER A 305 42.93 -15.59 -7.06
CA SER A 305 44.14 -16.36 -6.75
C SER A 305 44.55 -17.22 -7.94
N LYS A 306 45.81 -17.73 -7.94
CA LYS A 306 46.30 -18.63 -8.99
C LYS A 306 45.36 -19.81 -9.23
N GLY A 307 44.91 -20.49 -8.15
CA GLY A 307 43.96 -21.61 -8.26
C GLY A 307 42.61 -21.21 -8.85
N ALA A 308 42.10 -20.01 -8.54
CA ALA A 308 40.88 -19.50 -9.13
C ALA A 308 41.04 -19.18 -10.62
N VAL A 309 42.19 -18.69 -11.04
CA VAL A 309 42.48 -18.44 -12.46
C VAL A 309 42.55 -19.75 -13.24
N GLU A 310 43.23 -20.77 -12.72
CA GLU A 310 43.30 -22.10 -13.38
C GLU A 310 41.89 -22.73 -13.47
N TRP A 311 41.12 -22.65 -12.39
CA TRP A 311 39.69 -23.06 -12.42
C TRP A 311 38.91 -22.27 -13.49
N GLY A 312 39.12 -20.97 -13.57
CA GLY A 312 38.41 -20.11 -14.55
C GLY A 312 38.79 -20.43 -16.00
N LYS A 313 40.04 -20.83 -16.27
CA LYS A 313 40.47 -21.34 -17.58
C LYS A 313 39.75 -22.65 -17.92
N ASN A 314 39.76 -23.62 -17.00
CA ASN A 314 39.08 -24.91 -17.18
C ASN A 314 37.57 -24.76 -17.38
N GLN A 315 36.94 -23.77 -16.72
CA GLN A 315 35.55 -23.44 -16.87
C GLN A 315 35.23 -22.56 -18.08
N LYS A 316 36.26 -22.19 -18.90
CA LYS A 316 36.11 -21.23 -20.02
C LYS A 316 35.47 -19.90 -19.59
N ALA A 317 35.70 -19.51 -18.34
CA ALA A 317 35.12 -18.32 -17.72
C ALA A 317 35.98 -17.05 -17.89
N LEU A 318 37.13 -17.14 -18.59
CA LEU A 318 38.04 -16.04 -18.83
C LEU A 318 38.06 -15.64 -20.31
N VAL A 319 38.21 -14.34 -20.56
CA VAL A 319 38.31 -13.75 -21.91
C VAL A 319 39.39 -12.68 -21.93
N GLU A 320 40.22 -12.68 -22.98
CA GLU A 320 41.08 -11.55 -23.29
C GLU A 320 40.29 -10.47 -24.04
N LYS A 321 40.39 -9.25 -23.57
CA LYS A 321 39.82 -8.07 -24.24
C LYS A 321 40.70 -6.85 -24.00
N ASN A 322 41.09 -6.16 -25.07
CA ASN A 322 41.92 -4.95 -25.02
C ASN A 322 43.20 -5.12 -24.18
N GLY A 323 43.93 -6.25 -24.36
CA GLY A 323 45.16 -6.54 -23.66
C GLY A 323 45.04 -6.86 -22.16
N ARG A 324 43.82 -7.10 -21.67
CA ARG A 324 43.53 -7.46 -20.27
C ARG A 324 42.68 -8.71 -20.19
N ILE A 325 42.75 -9.41 -19.08
CA ILE A 325 41.91 -10.57 -18.79
C ILE A 325 40.67 -10.14 -18.05
N TYR A 326 39.51 -10.59 -18.52
CA TYR A 326 38.20 -10.40 -17.89
C TYR A 326 37.61 -11.73 -17.44
N SER A 327 36.90 -11.74 -16.35
CA SER A 327 36.01 -12.85 -16.02
C SER A 327 34.63 -12.63 -16.64
N LYS A 328 34.03 -13.69 -17.20
CA LYS A 328 32.66 -13.69 -17.65
C LYS A 328 31.72 -13.61 -16.44
N SER A 329 31.00 -12.53 -16.31
CA SER A 329 29.93 -12.41 -15.31
C SER A 329 28.67 -12.97 -15.92
N TYR A 330 28.26 -14.18 -15.56
CA TYR A 330 27.05 -14.83 -16.07
C TYR A 330 25.79 -14.32 -15.39
N MET A 331 24.65 -14.48 -16.04
CA MET A 331 23.35 -14.05 -15.57
C MET A 331 22.78 -14.98 -14.49
N LYS A 332 22.90 -16.31 -14.70
CA LYS A 332 22.27 -17.34 -13.83
C LYS A 332 23.20 -17.83 -12.71
N VAL A 333 24.52 -17.68 -12.87
CA VAL A 333 25.50 -18.22 -11.90
C VAL A 333 26.60 -17.21 -11.58
N ARG A 334 27.23 -17.36 -10.42
CA ARG A 334 28.45 -16.65 -10.03
C ARG A 334 29.46 -17.63 -9.44
N LYS A 335 30.76 -17.25 -9.51
CA LYS A 335 31.79 -17.97 -8.76
C LYS A 335 31.55 -17.76 -7.27
N ARG A 336 31.51 -18.84 -6.50
CA ARG A 336 31.36 -18.77 -5.05
C ARG A 336 32.58 -18.15 -4.40
N ASN A 337 32.37 -17.24 -3.45
CA ASN A 337 33.48 -16.60 -2.74
C ASN A 337 34.31 -17.64 -1.96
N GLY A 338 35.63 -17.56 -2.13
CA GLY A 338 36.55 -18.48 -1.45
C GLY A 338 36.60 -19.91 -2.00
N LYS A 339 35.71 -20.28 -2.95
CA LYS A 339 35.68 -21.63 -3.57
C LYS A 339 35.76 -21.57 -5.10
N ASN A 340 36.24 -22.62 -5.71
CA ASN A 340 36.34 -22.76 -7.16
C ASN A 340 35.15 -23.58 -7.69
N GLU A 341 33.98 -23.07 -7.49
CA GLU A 341 32.70 -23.67 -7.92
C GLU A 341 31.68 -22.61 -8.35
N TRP A 342 30.72 -23.01 -9.18
CA TRP A 342 29.61 -22.17 -9.53
C TRP A 342 28.51 -22.30 -8.47
N GLU A 343 27.89 -21.18 -8.10
CA GLU A 343 26.68 -21.15 -7.34
C GLU A 343 25.60 -20.38 -8.09
N PRO A 344 24.31 -20.69 -7.90
CA PRO A 344 23.23 -19.91 -8.47
C PRO A 344 23.37 -18.43 -8.10
N LYS A 345 23.07 -17.57 -9.05
CA LYS A 345 23.07 -16.13 -8.83
C LYS A 345 21.67 -15.67 -8.56
N ASP A 346 21.48 -15.07 -7.41
CA ASP A 346 20.23 -14.37 -7.13
C ASP A 346 20.10 -13.19 -8.10
N THR A 347 19.11 -13.26 -8.97
CA THR A 347 18.79 -12.21 -9.95
C THR A 347 17.85 -11.15 -9.38
N THR A 348 17.44 -11.30 -8.13
CA THR A 348 16.59 -10.35 -7.42
C THR A 348 17.42 -9.39 -6.57
N LYS A 349 16.82 -8.27 -6.20
CA LYS A 349 17.38 -7.31 -5.24
C LYS A 349 16.30 -6.91 -4.23
N ALA A 350 16.72 -6.62 -3.01
CA ALA A 350 15.80 -6.08 -2.02
C ALA A 350 15.29 -4.70 -2.47
N TYR A 351 14.01 -4.41 -2.17
CA TYR A 351 13.54 -3.03 -2.19
C TYR A 351 14.32 -2.21 -1.17
N THR A 352 14.52 -0.94 -1.47
CA THR A 352 15.16 0.01 -0.56
C THR A 352 14.16 1.05 -0.12
N THR A 353 14.44 1.74 0.98
CA THR A 353 13.60 2.86 1.45
C THR A 353 13.50 4.00 0.44
N LEU A 354 14.34 4.01 -0.61
CA LEU A 354 14.34 4.98 -1.70
C LEU A 354 13.80 4.42 -3.02
N SER A 355 13.22 3.22 -3.03
CA SER A 355 12.73 2.59 -4.27
C SER A 355 11.63 3.39 -4.96
N PHE A 356 10.88 4.23 -4.23
CA PHE A 356 9.73 4.96 -4.75
C PHE A 356 10.00 6.44 -5.08
N ILE A 357 11.25 6.90 -5.06
CA ILE A 357 11.60 8.28 -5.43
C ILE A 357 11.80 8.49 -6.94
N ASP A 358 11.55 7.49 -7.76
CA ASP A 358 11.60 7.61 -9.22
C ASP A 358 10.35 8.29 -9.78
N ASN A 359 10.52 9.14 -10.79
CA ASN A 359 9.42 9.89 -11.44
C ASN A 359 8.31 8.98 -12.01
N LYS A 360 8.59 7.72 -12.33
CA LYS A 360 7.56 6.75 -12.79
C LYS A 360 6.44 6.56 -11.77
N TYR A 361 6.68 6.83 -10.49
CA TYR A 361 5.71 6.74 -9.41
C TYR A 361 4.98 8.06 -9.13
N SER A 362 5.24 9.12 -9.90
CA SER A 362 4.68 10.44 -9.67
C SER A 362 3.21 10.57 -10.10
N ASN A 363 2.48 11.50 -9.47
CA ASN A 363 1.13 11.84 -9.88
C ASN A 363 1.09 12.43 -11.31
N ASP A 364 2.19 13.03 -11.80
CA ASP A 364 2.28 13.50 -13.18
C ASP A 364 2.13 12.35 -14.19
N ASN A 365 2.66 11.16 -13.87
CA ASN A 365 2.43 9.96 -14.68
C ASN A 365 1.00 9.43 -14.54
N GLY A 366 0.43 9.44 -13.32
CA GLY A 366 -0.98 9.10 -13.13
C GLY A 366 -1.92 9.99 -13.94
N LYS A 367 -1.66 11.31 -14.01
CA LYS A 367 -2.39 12.26 -14.86
C LYS A 367 -2.29 11.91 -16.34
N LYS A 368 -1.07 11.57 -16.81
CA LYS A 368 -0.86 11.15 -18.20
C LYS A 368 -1.60 9.86 -18.53
N GLU A 369 -1.60 8.89 -17.62
CA GLU A 369 -2.35 7.64 -17.78
C GLU A 369 -3.85 7.92 -17.88
N LEU A 370 -4.41 8.70 -16.96
CA LEU A 370 -5.82 9.02 -16.94
C LEU A 370 -6.26 9.82 -18.18
N ASN A 371 -5.43 10.76 -18.64
CA ASN A 371 -5.72 11.54 -19.87
C ASN A 371 -5.76 10.69 -21.15
N LYS A 372 -5.06 9.56 -21.19
CA LYS A 372 -5.13 8.62 -22.32
C LYS A 372 -6.44 7.84 -22.34
N ILE A 373 -7.08 7.68 -21.20
CA ILE A 373 -8.32 6.91 -21.04
C ILE A 373 -9.55 7.83 -21.10
N LEU A 374 -9.49 8.96 -20.40
CA LEU A 374 -10.57 9.95 -20.33
C LEU A 374 -10.13 11.28 -20.93
N LYS A 375 -10.95 11.87 -21.78
CA LYS A 375 -10.71 13.22 -22.30
C LYS A 375 -10.65 14.20 -21.13
N ASN A 376 -9.53 14.93 -21.00
CA ASN A 376 -9.28 15.84 -19.89
C ASN A 376 -9.31 15.17 -18.50
N GLY A 377 -8.96 13.90 -18.39
CA GLY A 377 -9.03 13.12 -17.15
C GLY A 377 -8.34 13.78 -15.96
N SER A 378 -7.20 14.45 -16.18
CA SER A 378 -6.48 15.19 -15.13
C SER A 378 -7.19 16.47 -14.65
N GLN A 379 -8.16 16.99 -15.40
CA GLN A 379 -9.04 18.09 -14.97
C GLN A 379 -10.23 17.55 -14.16
N LEU A 380 -10.73 16.35 -14.53
CA LEU A 380 -11.79 15.66 -13.81
C LEU A 380 -11.30 15.15 -12.44
N PHE A 381 -10.06 14.64 -12.38
CA PHE A 381 -9.44 14.13 -11.16
C PHE A 381 -7.98 14.61 -11.04
N GLY A 382 -7.73 15.49 -10.05
CA GLY A 382 -6.50 16.28 -9.98
C GLY A 382 -5.23 15.50 -9.62
N ASN A 383 -5.32 14.42 -8.82
CA ASN A 383 -4.16 13.74 -8.26
C ASN A 383 -4.22 12.20 -8.35
N PRO A 384 -4.45 11.62 -9.54
CA PRO A 384 -4.47 10.17 -9.69
C PRO A 384 -3.07 9.59 -9.41
N LYS A 385 -3.02 8.50 -8.65
CA LYS A 385 -1.82 7.70 -8.52
C LYS A 385 -1.54 6.96 -9.84
N PRO A 386 -0.29 6.70 -10.22
CA PRO A 386 0.02 5.90 -11.40
C PRO A 386 -0.18 4.40 -11.13
N THR A 387 -0.61 3.64 -12.14
CA THR A 387 -0.77 2.18 -12.03
C THR A 387 0.53 1.49 -11.65
N THR A 388 1.67 2.00 -12.14
CA THR A 388 3.00 1.50 -11.81
C THR A 388 3.30 1.50 -10.30
N LEU A 389 2.78 2.47 -9.54
CA LEU A 389 2.94 2.49 -8.09
C LEU A 389 2.22 1.28 -7.47
N ILE A 390 0.92 1.17 -7.74
CA ILE A 390 0.08 0.13 -7.15
C ILE A 390 0.58 -1.27 -7.53
N SER A 391 0.90 -1.48 -8.81
CA SER A 391 1.48 -2.74 -9.29
C SER A 391 2.78 -3.10 -8.57
N SER A 392 3.65 -2.10 -8.32
CA SER A 392 4.91 -2.34 -7.60
C SER A 392 4.67 -2.70 -6.13
N LEU A 393 3.68 -2.08 -5.46
CA LEU A 393 3.33 -2.39 -4.08
C LEU A 393 2.71 -3.78 -3.96
N ILE A 394 1.83 -4.17 -4.89
CA ILE A 394 1.24 -5.52 -4.93
C ILE A 394 2.35 -6.56 -5.14
N LYS A 395 3.22 -6.39 -6.14
CA LYS A 395 4.36 -7.30 -6.39
C LYS A 395 5.30 -7.43 -5.20
N MET A 396 5.47 -6.36 -4.43
CA MET A 396 6.32 -6.36 -3.24
C MET A 396 5.71 -7.14 -2.09
N ALA A 397 4.41 -7.08 -1.90
CA ALA A 397 3.77 -7.53 -0.67
C ALA A 397 2.86 -8.76 -0.84
N CYS A 398 2.54 -9.15 -2.08
CA CYS A 398 1.55 -10.20 -2.35
C CYS A 398 1.97 -11.05 -3.55
N ASP A 399 2.52 -12.24 -3.28
CA ASP A 399 2.92 -13.21 -4.30
C ASP A 399 1.74 -14.06 -4.82
N ASN A 400 0.55 -13.92 -4.22
CA ASN A 400 -0.63 -14.67 -4.60
C ASN A 400 -1.21 -14.14 -5.93
N GLU A 401 -1.14 -14.94 -6.98
CA GLU A 401 -1.69 -14.60 -8.30
C GLU A 401 -3.24 -14.63 -8.36
N ASN A 402 -3.89 -15.13 -7.30
CA ASN A 402 -5.34 -15.15 -7.12
C ASN A 402 -5.79 -14.24 -5.96
N ALA A 403 -4.96 -13.28 -5.57
CA ALA A 403 -5.21 -12.41 -4.43
C ALA A 403 -6.46 -11.54 -4.59
N ILE A 404 -7.09 -11.22 -3.47
CA ILE A 404 -8.16 -10.24 -3.40
C ILE A 404 -7.57 -8.91 -2.92
N ILE A 405 -7.71 -7.89 -3.76
CA ILE A 405 -7.17 -6.54 -3.53
C ILE A 405 -8.31 -5.58 -3.23
N LEU A 406 -8.25 -4.89 -2.12
CA LEU A 406 -9.24 -3.89 -1.71
C LEU A 406 -8.64 -2.47 -1.74
N ASP A 407 -9.42 -1.52 -2.28
CA ASP A 407 -9.15 -0.09 -2.17
C ASP A 407 -10.46 0.63 -1.82
N PHE A 408 -10.57 1.07 -0.57
CA PHE A 408 -11.78 1.74 -0.09
C PHE A 408 -11.69 3.27 -0.08
N PHE A 409 -10.66 3.81 -0.77
CA PHE A 409 -10.55 5.20 -1.21
C PHE A 409 -10.20 5.26 -2.70
N ALA A 410 -10.92 4.49 -3.51
CA ALA A 410 -10.54 4.17 -4.89
C ALA A 410 -10.41 5.38 -5.84
N GLY A 411 -11.07 6.49 -5.52
CA GLY A 411 -10.96 7.72 -6.30
C GLY A 411 -11.12 7.51 -7.80
N SER A 412 -10.05 7.65 -8.56
CA SER A 412 -10.09 7.47 -10.02
C SER A 412 -10.05 6.01 -10.52
N GLY A 413 -10.06 5.00 -9.63
CA GLY A 413 -10.02 3.58 -10.00
C GLY A 413 -8.66 3.06 -10.46
N THR A 414 -7.57 3.71 -10.05
CA THR A 414 -6.20 3.32 -10.45
C THR A 414 -5.87 1.90 -10.01
N THR A 415 -6.26 1.51 -8.79
CA THR A 415 -5.99 0.18 -8.24
C THR A 415 -6.63 -0.92 -9.10
N GLY A 416 -7.85 -0.71 -9.58
CA GLY A 416 -8.51 -1.68 -10.48
C GLY A 416 -7.73 -1.89 -11.77
N GLN A 417 -7.27 -0.82 -12.43
CA GLN A 417 -6.47 -0.95 -13.64
C GLN A 417 -5.12 -1.62 -13.36
N ALA A 418 -4.45 -1.29 -12.25
CA ALA A 418 -3.18 -1.90 -11.87
C ALA A 418 -3.29 -3.42 -11.66
N VAL A 419 -4.38 -3.89 -11.05
CA VAL A 419 -4.65 -5.32 -10.88
C VAL A 419 -4.82 -6.03 -12.23
N MET A 420 -5.60 -5.44 -13.14
CA MET A 420 -5.79 -6.01 -14.48
C MET A 420 -4.49 -6.02 -15.32
N GLU A 421 -3.66 -4.98 -15.17
CA GLU A 421 -2.32 -4.93 -15.80
C GLU A 421 -1.43 -6.07 -15.29
N LEU A 422 -1.45 -6.34 -13.97
CA LEU A 422 -0.71 -7.45 -13.36
C LEU A 422 -1.21 -8.81 -13.86
N ASN A 423 -2.53 -9.03 -13.85
CA ASN A 423 -3.12 -10.28 -14.35
C ASN A 423 -2.73 -10.55 -15.82
N ARG A 424 -2.68 -9.50 -16.63
CA ARG A 424 -2.20 -9.62 -18.03
C ARG A 424 -0.70 -9.92 -18.12
N GLU A 425 0.12 -9.35 -17.21
CA GLU A 425 1.57 -9.50 -17.22
C GLU A 425 2.01 -10.91 -16.84
N ASP A 426 1.41 -11.48 -15.79
CA ASP A 426 1.82 -12.76 -15.20
C ASP A 426 0.83 -13.91 -15.40
N GLY A 427 -0.33 -13.65 -16.01
CA GLY A 427 -1.38 -14.65 -16.20
C GLY A 427 -2.21 -14.93 -14.95
N GLY A 428 -2.07 -14.12 -13.91
CA GLY A 428 -2.81 -14.22 -12.65
C GLY A 428 -4.30 -13.93 -12.80
N ASN A 429 -5.05 -14.22 -11.75
CA ASN A 429 -6.49 -14.08 -11.68
C ASN A 429 -6.93 -13.29 -10.43
N ARG A 430 -6.15 -12.25 -10.07
CA ARG A 430 -6.43 -11.38 -8.93
C ARG A 430 -7.76 -10.66 -9.12
N GLN A 431 -8.53 -10.54 -8.05
CA GLN A 431 -9.77 -9.78 -8.01
C GLN A 431 -9.53 -8.43 -7.31
N PHE A 432 -10.12 -7.36 -7.84
CA PHE A 432 -10.18 -6.11 -7.10
C PHE A 432 -11.60 -5.84 -6.59
N ILE A 433 -11.65 -5.16 -5.43
CA ILE A 433 -12.83 -4.57 -4.83
C ILE A 433 -12.50 -3.10 -4.58
N LEU A 434 -13.28 -2.21 -5.18
CA LEU A 434 -13.12 -0.77 -5.02
C LEU A 434 -14.32 -0.20 -4.28
N ALA A 435 -14.09 0.75 -3.37
CA ALA A 435 -15.18 1.52 -2.77
C ALA A 435 -14.83 3.01 -2.81
N THR A 436 -15.80 3.83 -3.20
CA THR A 436 -15.66 5.29 -3.25
C THR A 436 -17.03 5.97 -3.23
N SER A 437 -17.11 7.14 -2.60
CA SER A 437 -18.31 7.98 -2.65
C SER A 437 -18.48 8.58 -4.05
N ASN A 438 -19.73 8.87 -4.44
CA ASN A 438 -20.02 9.56 -5.70
C ASN A 438 -20.18 11.08 -5.47
N GLU A 439 -19.20 11.70 -4.84
CA GLU A 439 -19.22 13.14 -4.57
C GLU A 439 -19.18 13.96 -5.86
N THR A 440 -20.04 14.99 -5.89
CA THR A 440 -20.10 15.93 -7.01
C THR A 440 -19.13 17.09 -6.79
N SER A 441 -18.59 17.62 -7.86
CA SER A 441 -17.77 18.83 -7.86
C SER A 441 -18.03 19.67 -9.11
N LYS A 442 -17.39 20.83 -9.22
CA LYS A 442 -17.46 21.64 -10.44
C LYS A 442 -16.94 20.91 -11.66
N THR A 443 -15.98 20.02 -11.48
CA THR A 443 -15.35 19.25 -12.57
C THR A 443 -15.99 17.89 -12.79
N THR A 444 -16.71 17.36 -11.81
CA THR A 444 -17.45 16.09 -11.86
C THR A 444 -18.90 16.31 -11.44
N PRO A 445 -19.73 16.96 -12.28
CA PRO A 445 -21.11 17.33 -11.92
C PRO A 445 -22.03 16.13 -11.70
N ASN A 446 -21.74 14.96 -12.31
CA ASN A 446 -22.50 13.72 -12.11
C ASN A 446 -21.91 12.85 -10.98
N GLY A 447 -20.87 13.34 -10.31
CA GLY A 447 -20.13 12.63 -9.29
C GLY A 447 -18.91 11.88 -9.83
N ILE A 448 -17.94 11.65 -8.93
CA ILE A 448 -16.63 11.08 -9.29
C ILE A 448 -16.74 9.67 -9.87
N VAL A 449 -17.69 8.86 -9.40
CA VAL A 449 -17.90 7.51 -9.92
C VAL A 449 -18.40 7.56 -11.36
N ASN A 450 -19.42 8.38 -11.63
CA ASN A 450 -20.05 8.45 -12.95
C ASN A 450 -19.15 9.13 -13.98
N ASP A 451 -18.40 10.15 -13.59
CA ASP A 451 -17.58 10.94 -14.54
C ASP A 451 -16.15 10.38 -14.71
N VAL A 452 -15.66 9.60 -13.73
CA VAL A 452 -14.26 9.15 -13.73
C VAL A 452 -14.13 7.63 -13.51
N THR A 453 -14.51 7.13 -12.33
CA THR A 453 -14.13 5.78 -11.88
C THR A 453 -14.74 4.69 -12.75
N SER A 454 -16.08 4.69 -12.91
CA SER A 454 -16.78 3.68 -13.70
C SER A 454 -16.40 3.77 -15.18
N ARG A 455 -16.27 4.98 -15.73
CA ARG A 455 -15.87 5.19 -17.14
C ARG A 455 -14.44 4.71 -17.40
N ARG A 456 -13.49 4.99 -16.50
CA ARG A 456 -12.12 4.45 -16.60
C ARG A 456 -12.14 2.94 -16.68
N LEU A 457 -12.81 2.29 -15.72
CA LEU A 457 -12.91 0.83 -15.66
C LEU A 457 -13.60 0.27 -16.92
N LYS A 458 -14.75 0.82 -17.31
CA LYS A 458 -15.48 0.40 -18.50
C LYS A 458 -14.60 0.46 -19.73
N ARG A 459 -13.92 1.59 -19.98
CA ARG A 459 -13.06 1.80 -21.15
C ARG A 459 -11.89 0.81 -21.22
N VAL A 460 -11.19 0.58 -20.12
CA VAL A 460 -10.04 -0.32 -20.14
C VAL A 460 -10.46 -1.80 -20.17
N MET A 461 -11.63 -2.15 -19.63
CA MET A 461 -12.13 -3.52 -19.62
C MET A 461 -12.77 -3.92 -20.94
N THR A 462 -13.56 -3.05 -21.55
CA THR A 462 -14.34 -3.39 -22.74
C THR A 462 -13.86 -2.75 -24.05
N GLY A 463 -13.03 -1.70 -23.96
CA GLY A 463 -12.62 -0.89 -25.12
C GLY A 463 -13.67 0.14 -25.56
N SER A 464 -14.75 0.30 -24.80
CA SER A 464 -15.81 1.28 -25.06
C SER A 464 -16.31 1.92 -23.77
N ASP A 465 -16.88 3.10 -23.85
CA ASP A 465 -17.57 3.75 -22.73
C ASP A 465 -19.04 3.32 -22.66
N TYR A 466 -19.76 3.77 -21.65
CA TYR A 466 -21.21 3.53 -21.48
C TYR A 466 -22.07 4.17 -22.59
N ASP A 467 -21.59 5.25 -23.23
CA ASP A 467 -22.21 5.90 -24.39
C ASP A 467 -21.77 5.29 -25.75
N GLY A 468 -20.94 4.24 -25.72
CA GLY A 468 -20.40 3.58 -26.91
C GLY A 468 -19.14 4.23 -27.50
N ASP A 469 -18.60 5.31 -26.87
CA ASP A 469 -17.37 5.94 -27.34
C ASP A 469 -16.17 4.98 -27.24
N THR A 470 -15.49 4.79 -28.38
CA THR A 470 -14.28 3.97 -28.53
C THR A 470 -13.06 4.82 -28.91
N ASN A 471 -13.20 6.14 -29.01
CA ASN A 471 -12.14 7.01 -29.48
C ASN A 471 -11.32 7.61 -28.32
N PHE A 472 -10.42 6.79 -27.74
CA PHE A 472 -9.50 7.26 -26.70
C PHE A 472 -8.08 6.68 -26.92
N GLU A 473 -7.07 7.45 -26.48
CA GLU A 473 -5.66 7.18 -26.82
C GLU A 473 -5.16 5.83 -26.28
N TRP A 474 -5.61 5.43 -25.09
CA TRP A 474 -5.18 4.17 -24.47
C TRP A 474 -5.52 2.96 -25.37
N LEU A 475 -6.69 2.93 -25.96
CA LEU A 475 -7.16 1.84 -26.84
C LEU A 475 -6.33 1.69 -28.12
N LYS A 476 -5.71 2.79 -28.60
CA LYS A 476 -4.84 2.73 -29.79
C LYS A 476 -3.57 1.90 -29.57
N LYS A 477 -3.15 1.73 -28.32
CA LYS A 477 -1.90 1.05 -27.96
C LYS A 477 -2.10 -0.20 -27.10
N ASN A 478 -3.32 -0.45 -26.63
CA ASN A 478 -3.64 -1.54 -25.71
C ASN A 478 -4.88 -2.29 -26.18
N LYS A 479 -4.93 -3.58 -25.85
CA LYS A 479 -6.16 -4.37 -25.97
C LYS A 479 -6.96 -4.24 -24.67
N PRO A 480 -8.30 -4.25 -24.71
CA PRO A 480 -9.13 -4.32 -23.51
C PRO A 480 -8.77 -5.54 -22.66
N PHE A 481 -9.01 -5.43 -21.34
CA PHE A 481 -8.71 -6.54 -20.42
C PHE A 481 -9.73 -7.68 -20.57
N GLY A 482 -10.99 -7.37 -20.81
CA GLY A 482 -12.04 -8.36 -21.04
C GLY A 482 -12.67 -8.90 -19.77
N ASP A 483 -12.35 -8.32 -18.61
CA ASP A 483 -12.89 -8.74 -17.31
C ASP A 483 -14.31 -8.19 -17.07
N ASN A 484 -14.99 -8.69 -16.04
CA ASN A 484 -16.36 -8.33 -15.68
C ASN A 484 -16.36 -7.35 -14.50
N LEU A 485 -17.40 -6.52 -14.42
CA LEU A 485 -17.57 -5.58 -13.31
C LEU A 485 -19.00 -5.63 -12.77
N ASP A 486 -19.13 -5.94 -11.49
CA ASP A 486 -20.33 -5.72 -10.71
C ASP A 486 -20.21 -4.41 -9.94
N VAL A 487 -21.18 -3.55 -10.12
CA VAL A 487 -21.27 -2.26 -9.43
C VAL A 487 -22.44 -2.32 -8.45
N TYR A 488 -22.20 -1.86 -7.23
CA TYR A 488 -23.20 -1.81 -6.17
C TYR A 488 -23.33 -0.41 -5.61
N ASP A 489 -24.55 0.05 -5.41
CA ASP A 489 -24.85 1.25 -4.64
C ASP A 489 -25.14 0.88 -3.18
N ILE A 490 -24.78 1.74 -2.24
CA ILE A 490 -25.19 1.58 -0.83
C ILE A 490 -26.65 2.00 -0.70
N GLY A 491 -27.53 1.03 -0.56
CA GLY A 491 -28.95 1.24 -0.24
C GLY A 491 -29.15 1.45 1.27
N THR A 492 -30.28 2.03 1.62
CA THR A 492 -30.68 2.27 3.03
C THR A 492 -32.11 1.82 3.24
N VAL A 493 -32.33 1.02 4.26
CA VAL A 493 -33.68 0.62 4.72
C VAL A 493 -33.80 0.97 6.19
N ALA A 494 -34.88 1.65 6.56
CA ALA A 494 -35.18 1.91 7.97
C ALA A 494 -35.48 0.57 8.69
N SER A 495 -34.91 0.35 9.88
CA SER A 495 -34.99 -0.93 10.59
C SER A 495 -36.42 -1.35 11.00
N PHE A 496 -37.40 -0.43 10.94
CA PHE A 496 -38.77 -0.67 11.39
C PHE A 496 -39.83 -0.25 10.38
N GLU A 497 -39.48 0.21 9.18
CA GLU A 497 -40.45 0.63 8.16
C GLU A 497 -40.44 -0.37 7.00
N THR A 498 -41.67 -0.73 6.57
CA THR A 498 -41.84 -1.49 5.32
C THR A 498 -41.73 -0.54 4.14
N THR A 499 -40.76 -0.77 3.27
CA THR A 499 -40.67 -0.05 2.01
C THR A 499 -41.39 -0.88 0.93
N GLU A 500 -42.44 -0.37 0.33
CA GLU A 500 -43.24 -1.05 -0.70
C GLU A 500 -43.81 -2.42 -0.27
N GLY A 501 -44.16 -2.58 1.01
CA GLY A 501 -44.68 -3.84 1.55
C GLY A 501 -43.65 -4.90 1.85
N LYS A 502 -42.37 -4.59 1.71
CA LYS A 502 -41.25 -5.49 2.05
C LYS A 502 -40.63 -5.10 3.39
N THR A 503 -40.33 -6.12 4.19
CA THR A 503 -39.53 -5.94 5.41
C THR A 503 -38.05 -5.67 5.07
N PRO A 504 -37.27 -5.06 5.98
CA PRO A 504 -35.82 -4.96 5.80
C PRO A 504 -35.15 -6.30 5.48
N PHE A 505 -35.69 -7.38 6.04
CA PHE A 505 -35.23 -8.74 5.78
C PHE A 505 -35.48 -9.16 4.32
N ASP A 506 -36.66 -8.87 3.77
CA ASP A 506 -36.99 -9.20 2.38
C ASP A 506 -36.08 -8.44 1.39
N VAL A 507 -35.76 -7.18 1.68
CA VAL A 507 -34.88 -6.36 0.83
C VAL A 507 -33.45 -6.87 0.87
N ILE A 508 -32.95 -7.28 2.04
CA ILE A 508 -31.65 -7.91 2.21
C ILE A 508 -31.64 -9.26 1.51
N ASP A 509 -32.69 -10.04 1.67
CA ASP A 509 -32.83 -11.37 1.08
C ASP A 509 -32.75 -11.33 -0.46
N GLU A 510 -33.52 -10.46 -1.09
CA GLU A 510 -33.52 -10.31 -2.55
C GLU A 510 -32.17 -9.83 -3.10
N THR A 511 -31.44 -9.03 -2.35
CA THR A 511 -30.21 -8.39 -2.85
C THR A 511 -28.97 -9.22 -2.60
N LEU A 512 -28.90 -9.95 -1.49
CA LEU A 512 -27.69 -10.66 -1.07
C LEU A 512 -27.79 -12.18 -1.24
N TYR A 513 -29.00 -12.77 -1.14
CA TYR A 513 -29.18 -14.20 -1.02
C TYR A 513 -29.76 -14.91 -2.24
N ASP A 514 -30.33 -14.17 -3.17
CA ASP A 514 -30.83 -14.77 -4.42
C ASP A 514 -29.71 -15.51 -5.19
N GLN A 515 -28.46 -15.15 -4.92
CA GLN A 515 -27.29 -15.80 -5.50
C GLN A 515 -26.72 -16.95 -4.65
N ASN A 516 -26.94 -17.00 -3.34
CA ASN A 516 -26.25 -17.94 -2.44
C ASN A 516 -27.12 -19.06 -1.83
N LYS A 517 -28.42 -19.14 -2.09
CA LYS A 517 -29.34 -20.20 -1.63
C LYS A 517 -29.22 -20.55 -0.13
N LEU A 518 -28.95 -19.57 0.72
CA LEU A 518 -28.94 -19.78 2.16
C LEU A 518 -30.36 -20.06 2.65
N ASN A 519 -30.51 -21.02 3.56
CA ASN A 519 -31.77 -21.27 4.23
C ASN A 519 -32.10 -20.15 5.21
N THR A 520 -33.36 -20.07 5.67
CA THR A 520 -33.86 -19.02 6.56
C THR A 520 -33.08 -18.95 7.88
N GLU A 521 -32.61 -20.09 8.41
CA GLU A 521 -31.87 -20.17 9.67
C GLU A 521 -30.46 -19.60 9.55
N ASP A 522 -29.78 -19.87 8.45
CA ASP A 522 -28.48 -19.29 8.13
C ASP A 522 -28.59 -17.78 7.85
N LYS A 523 -29.67 -17.34 7.22
CA LYS A 523 -29.98 -15.91 7.01
C LYS A 523 -30.20 -15.16 8.33
N ILE A 524 -30.97 -15.76 9.24
CA ILE A 524 -31.23 -15.21 10.58
C ILE A 524 -29.93 -15.16 11.38
N LYS A 525 -29.17 -16.25 11.38
CA LYS A 525 -27.89 -16.30 12.05
C LYS A 525 -26.94 -15.23 11.55
N TRP A 526 -26.89 -15.04 10.24
CA TRP A 526 -26.11 -14.00 9.62
C TRP A 526 -26.54 -12.59 10.04
N VAL A 527 -27.82 -12.28 10.04
CA VAL A 527 -28.36 -10.98 10.51
C VAL A 527 -28.00 -10.78 11.99
N CYS A 528 -28.14 -11.81 12.83
CA CYS A 528 -27.78 -11.75 14.24
C CYS A 528 -26.28 -11.56 14.46
N GLU A 529 -25.43 -12.30 13.76
CA GLU A 529 -23.97 -12.18 13.87
C GLU A 529 -23.45 -10.81 13.43
N ASN A 530 -24.09 -10.17 12.49
CA ASN A 530 -23.71 -8.81 12.05
C ASN A 530 -24.27 -7.71 12.95
N PHE A 531 -25.41 -7.90 13.57
CA PHE A 531 -25.90 -7.05 14.66
C PHE A 531 -25.06 -7.24 15.93
N GLU A 532 -24.73 -8.47 16.29
CA GLU A 532 -23.90 -8.79 17.45
C GLU A 532 -22.45 -8.35 17.28
N ALA A 533 -21.87 -8.37 16.07
CA ALA A 533 -20.51 -7.93 15.86
C ALA A 533 -20.33 -6.43 16.17
N THR A 534 -21.34 -5.61 15.88
CA THR A 534 -21.35 -4.19 16.24
C THR A 534 -21.61 -4.02 17.75
N GLN A 535 -22.49 -4.84 18.34
CA GLN A 535 -22.76 -4.83 19.79
C GLN A 535 -21.62 -5.44 20.61
N VAL A 536 -20.96 -6.49 20.16
CA VAL A 536 -19.88 -7.18 20.88
C VAL A 536 -18.62 -6.32 20.97
N GLU A 537 -18.34 -5.45 20.02
CA GLU A 537 -17.23 -4.49 20.16
C GLU A 537 -17.57 -3.39 21.17
N VAL A 538 -18.78 -2.86 21.13
CA VAL A 538 -19.28 -1.92 22.16
C VAL A 538 -19.33 -2.60 23.54
N GLU A 539 -19.78 -3.87 23.62
CA GLU A 539 -19.80 -4.64 24.88
C GLU A 539 -18.45 -5.18 25.32
N ASN A 540 -17.51 -5.45 24.43
CA ASN A 540 -16.14 -5.83 24.80
C ASN A 540 -15.34 -4.63 25.30
N ASP A 541 -15.54 -3.46 24.76
CA ASP A 541 -15.06 -2.22 25.37
C ASP A 541 -15.67 -2.00 26.76
N HIS A 542 -16.97 -2.30 26.93
CA HIS A 542 -17.64 -2.27 28.23
C HIS A 542 -17.27 -3.45 29.17
N LYS A 543 -16.97 -4.65 28.65
CA LYS A 543 -16.51 -5.79 29.47
C LYS A 543 -15.05 -5.66 29.92
N TYR A 544 -14.21 -4.99 29.16
CA TYR A 544 -12.88 -4.62 29.64
C TYR A 544 -12.96 -3.70 30.85
N ILE A 545 -13.94 -2.80 30.85
CA ILE A 545 -14.23 -1.92 31.98
C ILE A 545 -14.84 -2.69 33.17
N ARG A 546 -15.64 -3.77 32.95
CA ARG A 546 -16.24 -4.59 34.02
C ARG A 546 -15.27 -5.61 34.63
N ARG A 547 -14.42 -6.25 33.85
CA ARG A 547 -13.43 -7.24 34.36
C ARG A 547 -12.35 -6.61 35.23
N THR A 548 -12.06 -5.34 35.12
CA THR A 548 -11.19 -4.62 36.05
C THR A 548 -11.84 -4.31 37.40
N LYS A 549 -13.17 -4.48 37.53
CA LYS A 549 -13.91 -4.30 38.80
C LYS A 549 -14.14 -5.59 39.60
N GLU A 550 -14.05 -6.79 38.96
CA GLU A 550 -14.28 -8.09 39.62
C GLU A 550 -12.99 -8.83 40.02
N GLY A 551 -11.83 -8.22 39.77
CA GLY A 551 -10.52 -8.78 40.08
C GLY A 551 -9.90 -8.13 41.31
N LYS A 552 -10.67 -8.01 42.41
CA LYS A 552 -10.14 -7.74 43.77
C LYS A 552 -10.78 -8.68 44.76
#